data_c51c048cc13f86af683ac6ff68bd8b32
#
_entry.id   c51c048cc13f86af683ac6ff68bd8b32
#
_cell.length_a   1.000
_cell.length_b   1.000
_cell.length_c   1.000
_cell.angle_alpha   90.00
_cell.angle_beta   90.00
_cell.angle_gamma   90.00
#
_symmetry.space_group_name_H-M   'P 1'
#
loop_
_entity.id
_entity.type
_entity.pdbx_description
1 polymer ?
#
loop_
_entity_poly.entity_id
_entity_poly.type
_entity_poly.pdbx_seq_one_letter_code
_entity_poly.pdbx_strand_id
1 'polypeptide(L)'
;MIDSQLRTSGVNAPWVLARMAAVPREDFVPEAARAVAYTDRAVPLGDGRALAAPLFHAQMLAEARPTAEDRVLIVDGGSGYLPALVEGLAASVTAITPQEALEQGPGGFTLLLVDGAAETLPETLAARLAEHGRAVTGTVTGGVTRLALGQKTADGIALLALAEMGIPRLSAFDKPKAWSF
;
A
#
# COMPACT_ATOMS: atom_id res chain seq x y z
N MET A 1 19.97 -1.67 -1.92
CA MET A 1 18.63 -1.38 -1.37
C MET A 1 18.63 -1.47 0.16
N ILE A 2 18.82 -2.62 0.79
CA ILE A 2 18.65 -2.75 2.27
C ILE A 2 19.55 -1.79 3.04
N ASP A 3 20.86 -1.89 2.89
CA ASP A 3 21.80 -1.07 3.68
C ASP A 3 21.91 0.39 3.21
N SER A 4 21.71 0.64 1.92
CA SER A 4 21.89 1.98 1.32
C SER A 4 20.62 2.83 1.25
N GLN A 5 19.44 2.23 1.41
CA GLN A 5 18.15 2.93 1.33
C GLN A 5 17.30 2.68 2.57
N LEU A 6 16.96 1.42 2.88
CA LEU A 6 16.00 1.12 3.94
C LEU A 6 16.54 1.46 5.34
N ARG A 7 17.75 0.98 5.68
CA ARG A 7 18.36 1.24 6.99
C ARG A 7 18.67 2.73 7.19
N THR A 8 19.16 3.40 6.18
CA THR A 8 19.45 4.85 6.25
C THR A 8 18.20 5.70 6.40
N SER A 9 17.04 5.19 5.96
CA SER A 9 15.72 5.83 6.10
C SER A 9 14.94 5.34 7.33
N GLY A 10 15.61 4.67 8.28
CA GLY A 10 15.02 4.30 9.57
C GLY A 10 14.30 2.95 9.60
N VAL A 11 14.26 2.17 8.50
CA VAL A 11 13.67 0.82 8.52
C VAL A 11 14.71 -0.15 9.05
N ASN A 12 14.59 -0.49 10.35
CA ASN A 12 15.53 -1.37 11.05
C ASN A 12 14.91 -2.68 11.56
N ALA A 13 13.60 -2.88 11.38
CA ALA A 13 12.92 -4.10 11.79
C ALA A 13 13.49 -5.33 11.03
N PRO A 14 14.13 -6.31 11.72
CA PRO A 14 14.82 -7.38 11.03
C PRO A 14 13.90 -8.22 10.15
N TRP A 15 12.66 -8.44 10.58
CA TRP A 15 11.68 -9.22 9.83
C TRP A 15 11.25 -8.53 8.53
N VAL A 16 11.12 -7.17 8.54
CA VAL A 16 10.82 -6.39 7.33
C VAL A 16 11.97 -6.54 6.32
N LEU A 17 13.20 -6.32 6.78
CA LEU A 17 14.38 -6.43 5.93
C LEU A 17 14.56 -7.83 5.35
N ALA A 18 14.33 -8.87 6.17
CA ALA A 18 14.37 -10.26 5.74
C ALA A 18 13.29 -10.54 4.67
N ARG A 19 12.05 -10.03 4.87
CA ARG A 19 10.98 -10.20 3.91
C ARG A 19 11.25 -9.49 2.58
N MET A 20 11.75 -8.25 2.64
CA MET A 20 12.15 -7.49 1.45
C MET A 20 13.31 -8.13 0.68
N ALA A 21 14.18 -8.88 1.38
CA ALA A 21 15.26 -9.64 0.75
C ALA A 21 14.78 -10.95 0.12
N ALA A 22 13.74 -11.57 0.70
CA ALA A 22 13.23 -12.86 0.24
C ALA A 22 12.31 -12.76 -0.99
N VAL A 23 11.76 -11.58 -1.28
CA VAL A 23 10.87 -11.36 -2.43
C VAL A 23 11.57 -10.44 -3.45
N PRO A 24 12.13 -11.00 -4.54
CA PRO A 24 12.89 -10.24 -5.53
C PRO A 24 11.97 -9.26 -6.28
N ARG A 25 12.29 -7.97 -6.24
CA ARG A 25 11.47 -6.92 -6.88
C ARG A 25 11.50 -7.00 -8.40
N GLU A 26 12.60 -7.48 -8.97
CA GLU A 26 12.78 -7.65 -10.41
C GLU A 26 11.80 -8.64 -11.05
N ASP A 27 11.15 -9.48 -10.26
CA ASP A 27 10.12 -10.41 -10.75
C ASP A 27 8.76 -9.73 -10.94
N PHE A 28 8.60 -8.50 -10.43
CA PHE A 28 7.37 -7.71 -10.45
C PHE A 28 7.43 -6.51 -11.40
N VAL A 29 8.42 -6.46 -12.26
CA VAL A 29 8.60 -5.41 -13.28
C VAL A 29 8.83 -6.03 -14.65
N PRO A 30 8.50 -5.33 -15.74
CA PRO A 30 8.87 -5.77 -17.08
C PRO A 30 10.39 -5.98 -17.21
N GLU A 31 10.81 -6.87 -18.09
CA GLU A 31 12.23 -7.20 -18.31
C GLU A 31 13.10 -5.95 -18.56
N ALA A 32 12.61 -5.01 -19.35
CA ALA A 32 13.29 -3.75 -19.63
C ALA A 32 13.52 -2.86 -18.39
N ALA A 33 12.75 -3.07 -17.31
CA ALA A 33 12.82 -2.30 -16.07
C ALA A 33 13.57 -3.03 -14.94
N ARG A 34 14.01 -4.28 -15.14
CA ARG A 34 14.68 -5.07 -14.08
C ARG A 34 15.91 -4.38 -13.51
N ALA A 35 16.70 -3.72 -14.34
CA ALA A 35 17.91 -3.00 -13.91
C ALA A 35 17.63 -1.84 -12.94
N VAL A 36 16.40 -1.31 -12.95
CA VAL A 36 15.97 -0.19 -12.09
C VAL A 36 14.98 -0.59 -11.02
N ALA A 37 14.67 -1.87 -10.86
CA ALA A 37 13.69 -2.37 -9.88
C ALA A 37 14.00 -1.99 -8.42
N TYR A 38 15.27 -1.77 -8.09
CA TYR A 38 15.76 -1.44 -6.75
C TYR A 38 16.10 0.04 -6.55
N THR A 39 15.74 0.91 -7.50
CA THR A 39 15.92 2.36 -7.34
C THR A 39 14.96 2.91 -6.29
N ASP A 40 15.37 4.00 -5.61
CA ASP A 40 14.55 4.65 -4.57
C ASP A 40 13.45 5.55 -5.17
N ARG A 41 12.70 4.98 -6.10
CA ARG A 41 11.55 5.61 -6.76
C ARG A 41 10.59 4.57 -7.30
N ALA A 42 9.39 5.01 -7.65
CA ALA A 42 8.42 4.15 -8.33
C ALA A 42 8.92 3.77 -9.74
N VAL A 43 8.67 2.52 -10.13
CA VAL A 43 8.99 1.98 -11.47
C VAL A 43 7.69 1.85 -12.25
N PRO A 44 7.53 2.56 -13.39
CA PRO A 44 6.34 2.42 -14.23
C PRO A 44 6.20 1.01 -14.80
N LEU A 45 4.98 0.48 -14.78
CA LEU A 45 4.63 -0.86 -15.30
C LEU A 45 3.79 -0.78 -16.58
N GLY A 46 3.43 0.41 -17.03
CA GLY A 46 2.48 0.66 -18.11
C GLY A 46 1.05 0.85 -17.61
N ASP A 47 0.19 1.39 -18.47
CA ASP A 47 -1.24 1.62 -18.22
C ASP A 47 -1.54 2.38 -16.92
N GLY A 48 -0.68 3.32 -16.55
CA GLY A 48 -0.80 4.12 -15.33
C GLY A 48 -0.46 3.38 -14.03
N ARG A 49 -0.06 2.11 -14.10
CA ARG A 49 0.39 1.31 -12.96
C ARG A 49 1.87 1.54 -12.66
N ALA A 50 2.27 1.34 -11.42
CA ALA A 50 3.65 1.44 -11.00
C ALA A 50 3.95 0.52 -9.82
N LEU A 51 5.17 -0.02 -9.77
CA LEU A 51 5.72 -0.61 -8.55
C LEU A 51 6.27 0.54 -7.69
N ALA A 52 5.70 0.77 -6.52
CA ALA A 52 6.12 1.84 -5.62
C ALA A 52 7.58 1.67 -5.15
N ALA A 53 8.20 2.74 -4.64
CA ALA A 53 9.57 2.69 -4.13
C ALA A 53 9.75 1.64 -3.02
N PRO A 54 10.93 1.00 -2.91
CA PRO A 54 11.20 0.03 -1.84
C PRO A 54 10.91 0.57 -0.45
N LEU A 55 11.22 1.83 -0.20
CA LEU A 55 11.02 2.49 1.09
C LEU A 55 9.52 2.53 1.48
N PHE A 56 8.63 2.80 0.53
CA PHE A 56 7.19 2.82 0.78
C PHE A 56 6.68 1.47 1.29
N HIS A 57 7.02 0.38 0.59
CA HIS A 57 6.61 -0.96 1.01
C HIS A 57 7.23 -1.36 2.36
N ALA A 58 8.50 -1.04 2.57
CA ALA A 58 9.18 -1.37 3.82
C ALA A 58 8.58 -0.62 5.03
N GLN A 59 8.29 0.67 4.90
CA GLN A 59 7.63 1.44 5.95
C GLN A 59 6.18 1.00 6.14
N MET A 60 5.45 0.72 5.05
CA MET A 60 4.11 0.17 5.13
C MET A 60 4.08 -1.13 5.95
N LEU A 61 4.98 -2.07 5.69
CA LEU A 61 5.08 -3.32 6.48
C LEU A 61 5.41 -3.04 7.94
N ALA A 62 6.36 -2.13 8.20
CA ALA A 62 6.78 -1.77 9.56
C ALA A 62 5.64 -1.17 10.39
N GLU A 63 4.77 -0.36 9.77
CA GLU A 63 3.59 0.23 10.40
C GLU A 63 2.41 -0.76 10.50
N ALA A 64 2.18 -1.54 9.44
CA ALA A 64 1.09 -2.51 9.39
C ALA A 64 1.26 -3.65 10.40
N ARG A 65 2.49 -4.14 10.59
CA ARG A 65 2.83 -5.25 11.50
C ARG A 65 1.85 -6.42 11.36
N PRO A 66 1.71 -7.01 10.17
CA PRO A 66 0.81 -8.13 9.97
C PRO A 66 1.18 -9.28 10.91
N THR A 67 0.17 -9.96 11.42
CA THR A 67 0.29 -11.11 12.31
C THR A 67 -0.39 -12.33 11.70
N ALA A 68 -0.05 -13.53 12.20
CA ALA A 68 -0.66 -14.79 11.76
C ALA A 68 -2.20 -14.85 12.01
N GLU A 69 -2.76 -13.91 12.76
CA GLU A 69 -4.20 -13.83 13.04
C GLU A 69 -4.92 -12.88 12.07
N ASP A 70 -4.16 -12.07 11.34
CA ASP A 70 -4.74 -11.06 10.46
C ASP A 70 -5.38 -11.66 9.20
N ARG A 71 -6.57 -11.15 8.88
CA ARG A 71 -7.20 -11.28 7.57
C ARG A 71 -6.92 -10.00 6.80
N VAL A 72 -6.02 -10.06 5.83
CA VAL A 72 -5.52 -8.88 5.13
C VAL A 72 -6.26 -8.68 3.81
N LEU A 73 -6.80 -7.47 3.62
CA LEU A 73 -7.27 -6.98 2.33
C LEU A 73 -6.19 -6.06 1.73
N ILE A 74 -5.78 -6.32 0.51
CA ILE A 74 -4.82 -5.49 -0.21
C ILE A 74 -5.50 -4.90 -1.44
N VAL A 75 -5.48 -3.58 -1.56
CA VAL A 75 -5.74 -2.91 -2.84
C VAL A 75 -4.40 -2.82 -3.55
N ASP A 76 -4.18 -3.69 -4.54
CA ASP A 76 -2.93 -3.76 -5.28
C ASP A 76 -2.84 -2.65 -6.33
N GLY A 77 -1.75 -1.89 -6.31
CA GLY A 77 -1.44 -0.85 -7.30
C GLY A 77 -1.10 -1.39 -8.70
N GLY A 78 -1.21 -2.71 -8.87
CA GLY A 78 -1.06 -3.42 -10.15
C GLY A 78 0.30 -4.06 -10.35
N SER A 79 1.15 -4.13 -9.31
CA SER A 79 2.45 -4.81 -9.36
C SER A 79 2.40 -6.26 -8.89
N GLY A 80 1.47 -6.62 -8.00
CA GLY A 80 1.45 -7.90 -7.29
C GLY A 80 2.53 -8.04 -6.22
N TYR A 81 3.39 -7.03 -6.03
CA TYR A 81 4.53 -7.12 -5.12
C TYR A 81 4.10 -7.07 -3.65
N LEU A 82 3.19 -6.16 -3.28
CA LEU A 82 2.70 -6.07 -1.91
C LEU A 82 1.98 -7.34 -1.46
N PRO A 83 1.06 -7.95 -2.24
CA PRO A 83 0.53 -9.28 -1.94
C PRO A 83 1.61 -10.32 -1.67
N ALA A 84 2.64 -10.41 -2.52
CA ALA A 84 3.74 -11.34 -2.34
C ALA A 84 4.56 -11.05 -1.07
N LEU A 85 4.72 -9.79 -0.68
CA LEU A 85 5.38 -9.42 0.58
C LEU A 85 4.60 -9.84 1.83
N VAL A 86 3.27 -9.86 1.77
CA VAL A 86 2.40 -10.17 2.92
C VAL A 86 2.06 -11.66 3.00
N GLU A 87 2.20 -12.39 1.91
CA GLU A 87 1.95 -13.82 1.86
C GLU A 87 2.79 -14.57 2.91
N GLY A 88 2.12 -15.43 3.69
CA GLY A 88 2.74 -16.18 4.79
C GLY A 88 2.98 -15.39 6.08
N LEU A 89 2.66 -14.09 6.12
CA LEU A 89 2.71 -13.27 7.34
C LEU A 89 1.35 -13.16 8.04
N ALA A 90 0.26 -13.54 7.39
CA ALA A 90 -1.11 -13.39 7.85
C ALA A 90 -1.89 -14.70 7.72
N ALA A 91 -3.05 -14.81 8.41
CA ALA A 91 -3.97 -15.93 8.29
C ALA A 91 -4.54 -16.07 6.86
N SER A 92 -4.82 -14.93 6.23
CA SER A 92 -5.27 -14.88 4.84
C SER A 92 -4.93 -13.54 4.18
N VAL A 93 -4.68 -13.58 2.88
CA VAL A 93 -4.44 -12.39 2.05
C VAL A 93 -5.43 -12.41 0.89
N THR A 94 -6.18 -11.33 0.73
CA THR A 94 -7.08 -11.10 -0.40
C THR A 94 -6.60 -9.85 -1.12
N ALA A 95 -6.19 -10.00 -2.37
CA ALA A 95 -5.80 -8.86 -3.23
C ALA A 95 -6.95 -8.51 -4.18
N ILE A 96 -7.21 -7.22 -4.31
CA ILE A 96 -8.21 -6.65 -5.21
C ILE A 96 -7.59 -5.47 -5.97
N THR A 97 -8.15 -5.16 -7.12
CA THR A 97 -7.80 -3.96 -7.89
C THR A 97 -8.42 -2.69 -7.28
N PRO A 98 -7.92 -1.48 -7.63
CA PRO A 98 -8.55 -0.23 -7.24
C PRO A 98 -10.00 -0.09 -7.71
N GLN A 99 -10.37 -0.69 -8.86
CA GLN A 99 -11.74 -0.69 -9.37
C GLN A 99 -12.66 -1.57 -8.52
N GLU A 100 -12.24 -2.80 -8.19
CA GLU A 100 -12.99 -3.70 -7.31
C GLU A 100 -13.14 -3.13 -5.89
N ALA A 101 -12.24 -2.26 -5.48
CA ALA A 101 -12.33 -1.55 -4.21
C ALA A 101 -13.50 -0.55 -4.14
N LEU A 102 -14.02 -0.10 -5.28
CA LEU A 102 -15.21 0.77 -5.36
C LEU A 102 -16.52 -0.02 -5.22
N GLU A 103 -16.46 -1.33 -5.34
CA GLU A 103 -17.62 -2.21 -5.28
C GLU A 103 -17.82 -2.77 -3.86
N GLN A 104 -19.03 -3.26 -3.58
CA GLN A 104 -19.31 -4.02 -2.36
C GLN A 104 -18.60 -5.38 -2.43
N GLY A 105 -18.21 -5.91 -1.27
CA GLY A 105 -17.53 -7.19 -1.23
C GLY A 105 -17.48 -7.80 0.18
N PRO A 106 -16.81 -8.94 0.34
CA PRO A 106 -16.70 -9.61 1.62
C PRO A 106 -16.02 -8.71 2.65
N GLY A 107 -16.49 -8.80 3.90
CA GLY A 107 -15.98 -8.03 5.03
C GLY A 107 -15.23 -8.88 6.05
N GLY A 108 -14.95 -8.25 7.20
CA GLY A 108 -14.30 -8.90 8.34
C GLY A 108 -12.78 -8.93 8.23
N PHE A 109 -12.17 -8.09 7.39
CA PHE A 109 -10.72 -7.92 7.34
C PHE A 109 -10.22 -7.11 8.54
N THR A 110 -9.14 -7.55 9.15
CA THR A 110 -8.54 -6.89 10.32
C THR A 110 -7.47 -5.88 9.92
N LEU A 111 -6.93 -6.03 8.71
CA LEU A 111 -5.90 -5.15 8.16
C LEU A 111 -6.22 -4.84 6.68
N LEU A 112 -6.21 -3.55 6.34
CA LEU A 112 -6.27 -3.05 4.97
C LEU A 112 -4.92 -2.45 4.60
N LEU A 113 -4.37 -2.87 3.47
CA LEU A 113 -3.20 -2.26 2.85
C LEU A 113 -3.57 -1.72 1.47
N VAL A 114 -3.22 -0.47 1.19
CA VAL A 114 -3.48 0.15 -0.12
C VAL A 114 -2.13 0.51 -0.76
N ASP A 115 -1.76 -0.23 -1.81
CA ASP A 115 -0.49 -0.07 -2.53
C ASP A 115 -0.54 1.13 -3.49
N GLY A 116 -0.59 2.32 -2.89
CA GLY A 116 -0.66 3.58 -3.61
C GLY A 116 -1.22 4.70 -2.74
N ALA A 117 -1.33 5.89 -3.31
CA ALA A 117 -1.84 7.08 -2.63
C ALA A 117 -3.24 7.46 -3.12
N ALA A 118 -4.15 7.69 -2.19
CA ALA A 118 -5.55 8.05 -2.39
C ALA A 118 -5.82 9.48 -1.94
N GLU A 119 -6.63 10.24 -2.68
CA GLU A 119 -7.21 11.50 -2.17
C GLU A 119 -8.32 11.24 -1.15
N THR A 120 -9.07 10.15 -1.37
CA THR A 120 -10.11 9.69 -0.44
C THR A 120 -10.23 8.17 -0.57
N LEU A 121 -10.20 7.46 0.56
CA LEU A 121 -10.51 6.03 0.55
C LEU A 121 -12.02 5.83 0.35
N PRO A 122 -12.43 4.89 -0.53
CA PRO A 122 -13.83 4.56 -0.71
C PRO A 122 -14.48 4.05 0.58
N GLU A 123 -15.74 4.43 0.83
CA GLU A 123 -16.52 3.92 1.97
C GLU A 123 -16.68 2.39 1.94
N THR A 124 -16.70 1.81 0.75
CA THR A 124 -16.73 0.36 0.54
C THR A 124 -15.56 -0.35 1.21
N LEU A 125 -14.37 0.24 1.26
CA LEU A 125 -13.21 -0.32 1.98
C LEU A 125 -13.41 -0.26 3.49
N ALA A 126 -13.98 0.83 4.02
CA ALA A 126 -14.33 0.93 5.43
C ALA A 126 -15.36 -0.13 5.83
N ALA A 127 -16.36 -0.38 4.97
CA ALA A 127 -17.39 -1.41 5.19
C ALA A 127 -16.80 -2.83 5.24
N ARG A 128 -15.70 -3.09 4.50
CA ARG A 128 -15.04 -4.40 4.51
C ARG A 128 -14.16 -4.65 5.74
N LEU A 129 -13.70 -3.59 6.43
CA LEU A 129 -12.92 -3.74 7.65
C LEU A 129 -13.79 -4.22 8.82
N ALA A 130 -13.23 -5.09 9.64
CA ALA A 130 -13.80 -5.47 10.94
C ALA A 130 -13.82 -4.26 11.89
N GLU A 131 -14.58 -4.34 12.97
CA GLU A 131 -14.52 -3.36 14.04
C GLU A 131 -13.08 -3.26 14.59
N HIS A 132 -12.59 -2.05 14.80
CA HIS A 132 -11.19 -1.76 15.17
C HIS A 132 -10.14 -2.22 14.14
N GLY A 133 -10.55 -2.59 12.93
CA GLY A 133 -9.63 -2.91 11.83
C GLY A 133 -8.72 -1.73 11.51
N ARG A 134 -7.46 -2.02 11.24
CA ARG A 134 -6.43 -1.03 10.93
C ARG A 134 -6.16 -0.93 9.44
N ALA A 135 -5.63 0.20 9.00
CA ALA A 135 -5.28 0.44 7.61
C ALA A 135 -3.91 1.09 7.48
N VAL A 136 -3.16 0.76 6.42
CA VAL A 136 -1.98 1.51 6.01
C VAL A 136 -2.09 1.82 4.53
N THR A 137 -1.89 3.09 4.17
CA THR A 137 -2.11 3.59 2.81
C THR A 137 -1.20 4.77 2.51
N GLY A 138 -1.09 5.15 1.25
CA GLY A 138 -0.66 6.48 0.88
C GLY A 138 -1.85 7.44 0.86
N THR A 139 -1.64 8.69 1.26
CA THR A 139 -2.62 9.78 1.11
C THR A 139 -2.10 10.86 0.17
N VAL A 140 -3.01 11.59 -0.47
CA VAL A 140 -2.69 12.76 -1.30
C VAL A 140 -3.39 13.98 -0.74
N THR A 141 -2.62 15.03 -0.45
CA THR A 141 -3.17 16.33 -0.02
C THR A 141 -2.35 17.45 -0.66
N GLY A 142 -3.00 18.31 -1.44
CA GLY A 142 -2.32 19.42 -2.14
C GLY A 142 -1.20 18.94 -3.10
N GLY A 143 -1.37 17.74 -3.70
CA GLY A 143 -0.36 17.15 -4.59
C GLY A 143 0.80 16.44 -3.88
N VAL A 144 0.87 16.51 -2.55
CA VAL A 144 1.90 15.85 -1.74
C VAL A 144 1.38 14.49 -1.27
N THR A 145 2.21 13.45 -1.44
CA THR A 145 1.89 12.10 -0.98
C THR A 145 2.57 11.77 0.35
N ARG A 146 1.84 11.11 1.24
CA ARG A 146 2.33 10.70 2.56
C ARG A 146 1.87 9.29 2.90
N LEU A 147 2.74 8.52 3.55
CA LEU A 147 2.31 7.31 4.23
C LEU A 147 1.37 7.67 5.38
N ALA A 148 0.30 6.92 5.55
CA ALA A 148 -0.68 7.11 6.62
C ALA A 148 -1.07 5.79 7.27
N LEU A 149 -1.24 5.84 8.59
CA LEU A 149 -1.82 4.79 9.41
C LEU A 149 -3.27 5.14 9.71
N GLY A 150 -4.16 4.17 9.67
CA GLY A 150 -5.57 4.37 9.92
C GLY A 150 -6.21 3.30 10.78
N GLN A 151 -7.36 3.67 11.32
CA GLN A 151 -8.22 2.76 12.06
C GLN A 151 -9.68 2.96 11.64
N LYS A 152 -10.44 1.86 11.56
CA LYS A 152 -11.87 1.94 11.33
C LYS A 152 -12.57 2.63 12.50
N THR A 153 -13.43 3.57 12.14
CA THR A 153 -14.33 4.29 13.05
C THR A 153 -15.79 4.13 12.58
N ALA A 154 -16.73 4.69 13.33
CA ALA A 154 -18.14 4.72 12.92
C ALA A 154 -18.33 5.48 11.59
N ASP A 155 -17.53 6.51 11.35
CA ASP A 155 -17.62 7.41 10.19
C ASP A 155 -16.71 7.04 9.01
N GLY A 156 -16.05 5.85 9.07
CA GLY A 156 -15.15 5.40 8.01
C GLY A 156 -13.77 4.99 8.53
N ILE A 157 -12.70 5.37 7.83
CA ILE A 157 -11.31 5.12 8.26
C ILE A 157 -10.68 6.46 8.63
N ALA A 158 -10.39 6.65 9.91
CA ALA A 158 -9.61 7.80 10.38
C ALA A 158 -8.13 7.59 10.06
N LEU A 159 -7.51 8.51 9.33
CA LEU A 159 -6.14 8.43 8.87
C LEU A 159 -5.24 9.46 9.58
N LEU A 160 -4.08 9.02 10.02
CA LEU A 160 -2.99 9.85 10.52
C LEU A 160 -1.83 9.80 9.53
N ALA A 161 -1.50 10.92 8.92
CA ALA A 161 -0.34 11.02 8.04
C ALA A 161 0.96 10.94 8.86
N LEU A 162 1.90 10.11 8.42
CA LEU A 162 3.18 9.84 9.10
C LEU A 162 4.34 10.55 8.41
N ALA A 163 4.70 10.11 7.21
CA ALA A 163 5.90 10.55 6.51
C ALA A 163 5.59 10.94 5.06
N GLU A 164 6.19 12.03 4.62
CA GLU A 164 6.15 12.44 3.21
C GLU A 164 7.10 11.58 2.38
N MET A 165 6.60 11.04 1.29
CA MET A 165 7.37 10.23 0.34
C MET A 165 6.67 10.15 -1.02
N GLY A 166 7.42 9.84 -2.08
CA GLY A 166 6.87 9.64 -3.41
C GLY A 166 6.09 8.33 -3.51
N ILE A 167 4.77 8.41 -3.53
CA ILE A 167 3.86 7.26 -3.63
C ILE A 167 3.06 7.38 -4.93
N PRO A 168 2.98 6.32 -5.77
CA PRO A 168 2.11 6.32 -6.94
C PRO A 168 0.66 6.60 -6.58
N ARG A 169 0.00 7.50 -7.32
CA ARG A 169 -1.42 7.81 -7.10
C ARG A 169 -2.29 6.73 -7.71
N LEU A 170 -3.36 6.40 -7.02
CA LEU A 170 -4.45 5.57 -7.50
C LEU A 170 -5.57 6.49 -8.01
N SER A 171 -5.61 6.72 -9.31
CA SER A 171 -6.60 7.65 -9.94
C SER A 171 -8.05 7.24 -9.70
N ALA A 172 -8.31 5.96 -9.45
CA ALA A 172 -9.64 5.48 -9.06
C ALA A 172 -10.13 6.08 -7.73
N PHE A 173 -9.23 6.62 -6.90
CA PHE A 173 -9.52 7.22 -5.60
C PHE A 173 -9.32 8.74 -5.58
N ASP A 174 -9.24 9.36 -6.75
CA ASP A 174 -9.23 10.82 -6.89
C ASP A 174 -10.64 11.37 -6.59
N LYS A 175 -10.68 12.54 -5.95
CA LYS A 175 -11.94 13.26 -5.76
C LYS A 175 -12.49 13.70 -7.11
N PRO A 176 -13.82 13.67 -7.29
CA PRO A 176 -14.43 14.28 -8.46
C PRO A 176 -13.93 15.71 -8.63
N LYS A 177 -13.47 16.06 -9.84
CA LYS A 177 -13.07 17.45 -10.13
C LYS A 177 -14.31 18.34 -10.01
N ALA A 178 -14.33 19.21 -9.01
CA ALA A 178 -15.33 20.28 -8.96
C ALA A 178 -15.06 21.23 -10.14
N TRP A 179 -16.06 21.37 -11.02
CA TRP A 179 -16.03 22.42 -12.06
C TRP A 179 -16.28 23.74 -11.33
N SER A 180 -15.24 24.58 -11.24
CA SER A 180 -15.44 26.00 -10.90
C SER A 180 -15.76 26.74 -12.19
N PHE A 181 -16.96 27.25 -12.30
CA PHE A 181 -17.37 28.23 -13.34
C PHE A 181 -16.90 29.61 -12.95
#